data_5f663b4119fd09777de5b4605e6ea14d
#
_entry.id   5f663b4119fd09777de5b4605e6ea14d
#
_cell.length_a   1.000
_cell.length_b   1.000
_cell.length_c   1.000
_cell.angle_alpha   90.00
_cell.angle_beta   90.00
_cell.angle_gamma   90.00
#
_symmetry.space_group_name_H-M   'P 1'
#
loop_
_entity.id
_entity.type
_entity.pdbx_description
1 polymer ?
#
loop_
_entity_poly.entity_id
_entity_poly.type
_entity_poly.pdbx_seq_one_letter_code
_entity_poly.pdbx_strand_id
1 'polypeptide(L)'
;MLFHEKLSLLKEAIAATSSALARSSGLDASCVCRYLGAKHKPPRYGKTVAYLAAGAAKLAENGDRGGELRKLVGAHREEVLHDAVARGLNADDSSLREKKRPEPQASLRGRKKKQRAGTAQKFSLLMEAFKTSNAAVARYVNVDSSSISRYRSGRRGMGTDDPILRDICRYFAFLCRSHGIPKELSEELRVPADEAADEEYITAKLFEWFRESGSAAPTRLLLQGIDSAEPRGLSSNEKNGKDAQAEGVKFTEEIFRGADGVYSAFLKFTETILAAKEPADIRVCASDFSWFARSPRFRGGWTALMREILSRGHRIKVIHDLNLDADEMFCAASSWIPLYISGQVEPYYLTRPNRSLFSEYIGAAEGLCSMRFSCFKGKEEEVTAFFSKSPDKAAFVSEQFGNLLACAKPLVKTYGIGDLKELHRDIEDKRSAPGGDVVKFMHRLSPESMPEHLARRIFDRAAASEDERDELMKYYRARRKAFMSSLSEVSVIEVYPEYSAADIEAGRVGIHTPWTLGDRELRYTPEEFREHMRAVGLLAQERSNYRCVTNADFPFRNIDIVSKEGGATYVIKNEAPLVAFSFLHSYMNYVIDRYLRRYLS
;
A
#
# COMPACT_ATOMS: atom_id res chain seq x y z
N MET A 1 36.96 -15.60 7.31
CA MET A 1 36.78 -16.39 8.58
C MET A 1 35.48 -15.95 9.26
N LEU A 2 34.64 -16.90 9.68
CA LEU A 2 33.43 -16.59 10.43
C LEU A 2 33.74 -16.15 11.86
N PHE A 3 32.82 -15.45 12.53
CA PHE A 3 33.03 -14.91 13.88
C PHE A 3 33.42 -16.00 14.89
N HIS A 4 32.79 -17.16 14.85
CA HIS A 4 33.11 -18.27 15.78
C HIS A 4 34.49 -18.85 15.53
N GLU A 5 34.95 -18.91 14.28
CA GLU A 5 36.33 -19.33 13.94
C GLU A 5 37.36 -18.35 14.48
N LYS A 6 37.11 -17.04 14.31
CA LYS A 6 37.98 -15.97 14.88
C LYS A 6 38.03 -16.03 16.39
N LEU A 7 36.87 -16.25 17.04
CA LEU A 7 36.79 -16.36 18.50
C LEU A 7 37.51 -17.63 19.01
N SER A 8 37.45 -18.72 18.25
CA SER A 8 38.17 -19.96 18.57
C SER A 8 39.68 -19.78 18.48
N LEU A 9 40.20 -19.19 17.40
CA LEU A 9 41.59 -18.87 17.22
C LEU A 9 42.11 -17.92 18.30
N LEU A 10 41.32 -16.91 18.64
CA LEU A 10 41.66 -15.98 19.72
C LEU A 10 41.73 -16.69 21.06
N LYS A 11 40.82 -17.60 21.38
CA LYS A 11 40.84 -18.40 22.59
C LYS A 11 42.08 -19.32 22.67
N GLU A 12 42.44 -19.93 21.53
CA GLU A 12 43.64 -20.77 21.42
C GLU A 12 44.92 -19.96 21.61
N ALA A 13 45.06 -18.80 20.98
CA ALA A 13 46.22 -17.93 21.09
C ALA A 13 46.48 -17.48 22.54
N ILE A 14 45.44 -17.23 23.31
CA ILE A 14 45.55 -16.87 24.74
C ILE A 14 45.55 -18.09 25.68
N ALA A 15 45.48 -19.31 25.15
CA ALA A 15 45.39 -20.58 25.90
C ALA A 15 44.31 -20.56 27.02
N ALA A 16 43.17 -19.92 26.74
CA ALA A 16 42.11 -19.75 27.72
C ALA A 16 41.00 -20.79 27.53
N THR A 17 40.36 -21.20 28.64
CA THR A 17 39.11 -21.97 28.58
C THR A 17 37.95 -21.05 28.29
N SER A 18 36.85 -21.60 27.72
CA SER A 18 35.61 -20.83 27.48
C SER A 18 35.07 -20.18 28.76
N SER A 19 35.21 -20.86 29.90
CA SER A 19 34.78 -20.34 31.21
C SER A 19 35.71 -19.22 31.72
N ALA A 20 37.01 -19.29 31.43
CA ALA A 20 37.94 -18.21 31.77
C ALA A 20 37.66 -16.96 30.94
N LEU A 21 37.43 -17.12 29.63
CA LEU A 21 37.09 -16.03 28.74
C LEU A 21 35.75 -15.39 29.15
N ALA A 22 34.75 -16.20 29.52
CA ALA A 22 33.46 -15.70 29.99
C ALA A 22 33.61 -14.85 31.27
N ARG A 23 34.32 -15.35 32.26
CA ARG A 23 34.59 -14.61 33.51
C ARG A 23 35.34 -13.31 33.29
N SER A 24 36.37 -13.35 32.47
CA SER A 24 37.18 -12.15 32.17
C SER A 24 36.41 -11.11 31.35
N SER A 25 35.46 -11.56 30.51
CA SER A 25 34.61 -10.70 29.71
C SER A 25 33.33 -10.21 30.44
N GLY A 26 33.09 -10.68 31.66
CA GLY A 26 31.83 -10.40 32.37
C GLY A 26 30.58 -10.96 31.66
N LEU A 27 30.72 -12.02 30.87
CA LEU A 27 29.65 -12.67 30.13
C LEU A 27 29.32 -14.03 30.75
N ASP A 28 28.07 -14.48 30.51
CA ASP A 28 27.68 -15.83 30.91
C ASP A 28 28.40 -16.90 30.07
N ALA A 29 28.85 -17.98 30.74
CA ALA A 29 29.61 -19.06 30.10
C ALA A 29 28.81 -19.74 28.97
N SER A 30 27.48 -19.87 29.12
CA SER A 30 26.61 -20.43 28.10
C SER A 30 26.50 -19.53 26.87
N CYS A 31 26.66 -18.22 27.07
CA CYS A 31 26.68 -17.23 25.98
C CYS A 31 27.95 -17.36 25.14
N VAL A 32 29.12 -17.47 25.79
CA VAL A 32 30.42 -17.67 25.11
C VAL A 32 30.45 -19.00 24.37
N CYS A 33 29.92 -20.08 24.97
CA CYS A 33 29.81 -21.39 24.31
C CYS A 33 28.92 -21.35 23.08
N ARG A 34 27.81 -20.61 23.11
CA ARG A 34 26.95 -20.43 21.93
C ARG A 34 27.62 -19.68 20.79
N TYR A 35 28.48 -18.71 21.11
CA TYR A 35 29.29 -18.00 20.11
C TYR A 35 30.37 -18.89 19.50
N LEU A 36 31.07 -19.67 20.30
CA LEU A 36 32.07 -20.64 19.83
C LEU A 36 31.44 -21.78 18.99
N GLY A 37 30.24 -22.23 19.36
CA GLY A 37 29.52 -23.29 18.66
C GLY A 37 28.72 -22.83 17.43
N ALA A 38 28.97 -21.64 16.91
CA ALA A 38 28.26 -21.04 15.75
C ALA A 38 26.73 -20.92 15.89
N LYS A 39 26.17 -21.21 17.08
CA LYS A 39 24.69 -21.15 17.32
C LYS A 39 24.18 -19.72 17.43
N HIS A 40 25.05 -18.77 17.72
CA HIS A 40 24.73 -17.35 17.78
C HIS A 40 25.91 -16.51 17.34
N LYS A 41 25.63 -15.34 16.72
CA LYS A 41 26.62 -14.34 16.36
C LYS A 41 26.25 -13.03 17.06
N PRO A 42 27.18 -12.41 17.86
CA PRO A 42 26.87 -11.11 18.44
C PRO A 42 26.78 -10.03 17.36
N PRO A 43 26.01 -8.95 17.59
CA PRO A 43 26.00 -7.81 16.69
C PRO A 43 27.40 -7.25 16.49
N ARG A 44 27.80 -6.96 15.27
CA ARG A 44 29.08 -6.28 14.96
C ARG A 44 29.15 -4.95 15.70
N TYR A 45 30.32 -4.62 16.22
CA TYR A 45 30.55 -3.42 17.04
C TYR A 45 29.63 -3.31 18.26
N GLY A 46 29.00 -4.41 18.66
CA GLY A 46 28.13 -4.45 19.83
C GLY A 46 28.96 -4.56 21.13
N LYS A 47 28.34 -4.17 22.26
CA LYS A 47 28.97 -4.26 23.61
C LYS A 47 29.53 -5.64 23.91
N THR A 48 28.91 -6.72 23.42
CA THR A 48 29.35 -8.09 23.61
C THR A 48 30.73 -8.35 22.96
N VAL A 49 30.98 -7.82 21.77
CA VAL A 49 32.27 -7.94 21.09
C VAL A 49 33.33 -7.15 21.84
N ALA A 50 33.01 -5.95 22.33
CA ALA A 50 33.91 -5.15 23.15
C ALA A 50 34.25 -5.86 24.46
N TYR A 51 33.30 -6.48 25.13
CA TYR A 51 33.53 -7.25 26.35
C TYR A 51 34.40 -8.50 26.10
N LEU A 52 34.15 -9.24 25.02
CA LEU A 52 34.99 -10.38 24.61
C LEU A 52 36.40 -9.93 24.30
N ALA A 53 36.59 -8.81 23.63
CA ALA A 53 37.89 -8.24 23.30
C ALA A 53 38.65 -7.78 24.54
N ALA A 54 37.99 -7.07 25.44
CA ALA A 54 38.58 -6.63 26.72
C ALA A 54 38.95 -7.82 27.61
N GLY A 55 38.09 -8.84 27.70
CA GLY A 55 38.35 -10.06 28.46
C GLY A 55 39.52 -10.87 27.90
N ALA A 56 39.60 -10.98 26.56
CA ALA A 56 40.71 -11.66 25.91
C ALA A 56 42.06 -10.92 26.09
N ALA A 57 42.05 -9.59 25.94
CA ALA A 57 43.22 -8.76 26.15
C ALA A 57 43.75 -8.91 27.60
N LYS A 58 42.85 -8.82 28.60
CA LYS A 58 43.18 -8.99 30.01
C LYS A 58 43.78 -10.37 30.32
N LEU A 59 43.24 -11.44 29.74
CA LEU A 59 43.77 -12.80 29.91
C LEU A 59 45.14 -12.95 29.23
N ALA A 60 45.34 -12.35 28.07
CA ALA A 60 46.63 -12.38 27.38
C ALA A 60 47.73 -11.63 28.12
N GLU A 61 47.40 -10.49 28.72
CA GLU A 61 48.33 -9.70 29.56
C GLU A 61 48.71 -10.45 30.85
N ASN A 62 47.72 -11.03 31.53
CA ASN A 62 47.95 -11.80 32.76
C ASN A 62 48.69 -13.12 32.50
N GLY A 63 48.64 -13.68 31.31
CA GLY A 63 49.28 -14.94 30.92
C GLY A 63 50.56 -14.77 30.11
N ASP A 64 51.13 -13.56 30.02
CA ASP A 64 52.31 -13.21 29.21
C ASP A 64 52.19 -13.56 27.71
N ARG A 65 50.97 -13.57 27.20
CA ARG A 65 50.64 -13.88 25.78
C ARG A 65 50.20 -12.67 24.96
N GLY A 66 50.40 -11.48 25.48
CA GLY A 66 50.01 -10.24 24.80
C GLY A 66 50.70 -10.06 23.45
N GLY A 67 51.99 -10.53 23.33
CA GLY A 67 52.73 -10.49 22.07
C GLY A 67 52.17 -11.43 21.00
N GLU A 68 51.71 -12.63 21.36
CA GLU A 68 51.08 -13.59 20.44
C GLU A 68 49.70 -13.08 19.96
N LEU A 69 48.93 -12.53 20.89
CA LEU A 69 47.63 -11.95 20.57
C LEU A 69 47.77 -10.74 19.64
N ARG A 70 48.78 -9.87 19.85
CA ARG A 70 49.08 -8.74 18.95
C ARG A 70 49.42 -9.21 17.54
N LYS A 71 50.23 -10.24 17.39
CA LYS A 71 50.54 -10.83 16.08
C LYS A 71 49.29 -11.38 15.38
N LEU A 72 48.44 -12.08 16.12
CA LEU A 72 47.21 -12.69 15.57
C LEU A 72 46.27 -11.64 15.02
N VAL A 73 46.10 -10.50 15.70
CA VAL A 73 45.17 -9.43 15.29
C VAL A 73 45.81 -8.32 14.45
N GLY A 74 47.11 -8.46 14.12
CA GLY A 74 47.86 -7.48 13.33
C GLY A 74 47.96 -6.11 14.02
N ALA A 75 48.11 -6.08 15.34
CA ALA A 75 48.16 -4.85 16.12
C ALA A 75 49.57 -4.24 16.15
N HIS A 76 49.70 -2.93 16.00
CA HIS A 76 50.95 -2.19 16.22
C HIS A 76 51.28 -2.10 17.72
N ARG A 77 52.56 -1.88 18.05
CA ARG A 77 53.03 -1.86 19.46
C ARG A 77 52.32 -0.82 20.33
N GLU A 78 51.96 0.31 19.76
CA GLU A 78 51.32 1.43 20.46
C GLU A 78 49.78 1.33 20.50
N GLU A 79 49.19 0.38 19.78
CA GLU A 79 47.74 0.22 19.74
C GLU A 79 47.22 -0.48 21.00
N VAL A 80 46.11 0.01 21.55
CA VAL A 80 45.48 -0.61 22.71
C VAL A 80 45.01 -2.02 22.35
N LEU A 81 45.45 -3.04 23.06
CA LEU A 81 45.26 -4.44 22.67
C LEU A 81 43.79 -4.84 22.53
N HIS A 82 42.93 -4.37 23.42
CA HIS A 82 41.51 -4.72 23.34
C HIS A 82 40.80 -4.09 22.11
N ASP A 83 41.23 -2.91 21.66
CA ASP A 83 40.69 -2.27 20.46
C ASP A 83 41.11 -3.03 19.19
N ALA A 84 42.36 -3.49 19.15
CA ALA A 84 42.88 -4.33 18.07
C ALA A 84 42.13 -5.67 17.99
N VAL A 85 41.88 -6.31 19.14
CA VAL A 85 41.10 -7.55 19.22
C VAL A 85 39.62 -7.33 18.78
N ALA A 86 39.00 -6.25 19.22
CA ALA A 86 37.64 -5.88 18.81
C ALA A 86 37.55 -5.64 17.29
N ARG A 87 38.56 -4.97 16.72
CA ARG A 87 38.68 -4.77 15.27
C ARG A 87 38.84 -6.11 14.54
N GLY A 88 39.71 -7.00 14.99
CA GLY A 88 39.94 -8.33 14.44
C GLY A 88 38.66 -9.20 14.42
N LEU A 89 37.91 -9.21 15.52
CA LEU A 89 36.63 -9.92 15.61
C LEU A 89 35.55 -9.36 14.68
N ASN A 90 35.58 -8.06 14.37
CA ASN A 90 34.62 -7.39 13.52
C ASN A 90 35.01 -7.37 12.04
N ALA A 91 36.27 -7.68 11.67
CA ALA A 91 36.75 -7.62 10.29
C ALA A 91 36.00 -8.60 9.37
N ASP A 92 35.73 -8.18 8.14
CA ASP A 92 35.24 -9.07 7.09
C ASP A 92 36.40 -9.63 6.27
N ASP A 93 36.27 -10.84 5.75
CA ASP A 93 37.23 -11.46 4.84
C ASP A 93 37.33 -10.79 3.43
N SER A 94 36.60 -9.70 3.22
CA SER A 94 36.56 -8.97 1.94
C SER A 94 37.39 -7.68 1.94
N SER A 95 38.33 -7.49 2.84
CA SER A 95 39.18 -6.30 2.92
C SER A 95 40.39 -6.34 2.02
N LEU A 96 40.20 -6.32 0.70
CA LEU A 96 41.18 -5.82 -0.27
C LEU A 96 40.44 -4.92 -1.29
N ARG A 97 39.79 -3.86 -0.81
CA ARG A 97 39.51 -2.65 -1.60
C ARG A 97 39.37 -1.47 -0.66
N GLU A 98 40.33 -0.59 -0.71
CA GLU A 98 40.23 0.76 -0.17
C GLU A 98 38.93 1.41 -0.71
N LYS A 99 38.02 1.78 0.17
CA LYS A 99 36.94 2.69 -0.13
C LYS A 99 36.90 3.80 0.91
N LYS A 100 37.02 5.02 0.39
CA LYS A 100 36.81 6.30 1.06
C LYS A 100 35.67 6.21 2.10
N ARG A 101 35.95 6.76 3.27
CA ARG A 101 34.94 7.00 4.32
C ARG A 101 33.75 7.76 3.72
N PRO A 102 32.52 7.25 3.81
CA PRO A 102 31.36 8.11 3.68
C PRO A 102 31.19 8.88 5.00
N GLU A 103 30.81 10.16 4.86
CA GLU A 103 30.37 10.99 5.99
C GLU A 103 29.30 10.29 6.82
N PRO A 104 29.19 10.60 8.13
CA PRO A 104 28.28 9.90 9.01
C PRO A 104 26.83 10.22 8.63
N GLN A 105 26.21 9.33 7.86
CA GLN A 105 24.77 9.31 7.73
C GLN A 105 24.17 9.11 9.13
N ALA A 106 23.41 10.11 9.58
CA ALA A 106 22.66 10.08 10.81
C ALA A 106 21.89 8.75 10.93
N SER A 107 22.27 7.97 11.89
CA SER A 107 22.05 6.56 12.03
C SER A 107 20.59 6.13 11.88
N LEU A 108 20.29 5.31 10.86
CA LEU A 108 19.08 4.47 10.77
C LEU A 108 18.77 3.69 12.08
N ARG A 109 19.78 3.47 12.93
CA ARG A 109 19.63 2.84 14.25
C ARG A 109 18.97 3.75 15.28
N GLY A 110 19.18 5.06 15.24
CA GLY A 110 18.51 6.01 16.12
C GLY A 110 17.02 6.13 15.76
N ARG A 111 16.68 6.11 14.47
CA ARG A 111 15.27 6.09 13.99
C ARG A 111 14.55 4.83 14.42
N LYS A 112 15.13 3.62 14.22
CA LYS A 112 14.49 2.36 14.65
C LYS A 112 14.31 2.26 16.17
N LYS A 113 15.22 2.80 16.98
CA LYS A 113 15.09 2.80 18.45
C LYS A 113 14.05 3.80 18.93
N LYS A 114 13.98 5.00 18.31
CA LYS A 114 12.98 6.03 18.60
C LYS A 114 11.58 5.58 18.15
N GLN A 115 11.48 4.91 17.01
CA GLN A 115 10.24 4.33 16.48
C GLN A 115 9.73 3.17 17.37
N ARG A 116 10.60 2.30 17.88
CA ARG A 116 10.23 1.22 18.81
C ARG A 116 9.71 1.75 20.14
N ALA A 117 10.28 2.81 20.68
CA ALA A 117 9.79 3.46 21.89
C ALA A 117 8.43 4.12 21.66
N GLY A 118 8.22 4.78 20.53
CA GLY A 118 6.95 5.40 20.16
C GLY A 118 5.82 4.38 20.00
N THR A 119 6.07 3.25 19.33
CA THR A 119 5.07 2.17 19.14
C THR A 119 4.67 1.54 20.47
N ALA A 120 5.62 1.31 21.38
CA ALA A 120 5.35 0.73 22.70
C ALA A 120 4.53 1.70 23.58
N GLN A 121 4.81 3.00 23.51
CA GLN A 121 4.04 4.03 24.21
C GLN A 121 2.59 4.11 23.69
N LYS A 122 2.41 4.14 22.37
CA LYS A 122 1.09 4.14 21.73
C LYS A 122 0.28 2.91 22.11
N PHE A 123 0.91 1.73 22.14
CA PHE A 123 0.26 0.51 22.57
C PHE A 123 -0.15 0.56 24.05
N SER A 124 0.69 1.12 24.93
CA SER A 124 0.35 1.31 26.34
C SER A 124 -0.83 2.27 26.52
N LEU A 125 -0.88 3.37 25.75
CA LEU A 125 -2.01 4.31 25.77
C LEU A 125 -3.33 3.62 25.39
N LEU A 126 -3.35 2.79 24.34
CA LEU A 126 -4.54 2.03 23.96
C LEU A 126 -4.98 1.06 25.07
N MET A 127 -4.02 0.33 25.64
CA MET A 127 -4.30 -0.60 26.75
C MET A 127 -4.92 0.10 27.97
N GLU A 128 -4.47 1.30 28.28
CA GLU A 128 -4.95 2.12 29.39
C GLU A 128 -6.31 2.75 29.08
N ALA A 129 -6.48 3.32 27.89
CA ALA A 129 -7.73 3.94 27.45
C ALA A 129 -8.91 2.98 27.49
N PHE A 130 -8.70 1.72 27.08
CA PHE A 130 -9.73 0.68 27.09
C PHE A 130 -9.70 -0.21 28.33
N LYS A 131 -8.82 0.05 29.30
CA LYS A 131 -8.66 -0.76 30.52
C LYS A 131 -8.56 -2.25 30.25
N THR A 132 -7.91 -2.63 29.14
CA THR A 132 -7.79 -4.03 28.69
C THR A 132 -6.50 -4.67 29.19
N SER A 133 -6.52 -6.01 29.36
CA SER A 133 -5.37 -6.76 29.86
C SER A 133 -4.54 -7.37 28.73
N ASN A 134 -3.23 -7.62 29.00
CA ASN A 134 -2.37 -8.34 28.05
C ASN A 134 -2.98 -9.70 27.63
N ALA A 135 -3.66 -10.39 28.55
CA ALA A 135 -4.29 -11.67 28.26
C ALA A 135 -5.49 -11.54 27.31
N ALA A 136 -6.27 -10.45 27.40
CA ALA A 136 -7.39 -10.19 26.50
C ALA A 136 -6.92 -9.93 25.07
N VAL A 137 -5.92 -9.04 24.89
CA VAL A 137 -5.30 -8.79 23.59
C VAL A 137 -4.69 -10.08 23.04
N ALA A 138 -3.89 -10.78 23.84
CA ALA A 138 -3.20 -12.00 23.44
C ALA A 138 -4.17 -13.09 22.93
N ARG A 139 -5.32 -13.24 23.59
CA ARG A 139 -6.36 -14.17 23.17
C ARG A 139 -6.98 -13.79 21.83
N TYR A 140 -7.23 -12.50 21.61
CA TYR A 140 -7.81 -12.04 20.36
C TYR A 140 -6.84 -12.20 19.17
N VAL A 141 -5.57 -11.81 19.36
CA VAL A 141 -4.54 -11.90 18.29
C VAL A 141 -3.86 -13.27 18.22
N ASN A 142 -4.29 -14.23 19.05
CA ASN A 142 -3.80 -15.61 19.11
C ASN A 142 -2.27 -15.72 19.32
N VAL A 143 -1.76 -15.01 20.32
CA VAL A 143 -0.35 -15.07 20.74
C VAL A 143 -0.23 -15.24 22.25
N ASP A 144 0.97 -15.53 22.74
CA ASP A 144 1.29 -15.57 24.15
C ASP A 144 1.13 -14.21 24.82
N SER A 145 0.54 -14.15 26.01
CA SER A 145 0.42 -12.92 26.80
C SER A 145 1.79 -12.31 27.15
N SER A 146 2.84 -13.15 27.25
CA SER A 146 4.22 -12.71 27.40
C SER A 146 4.75 -11.93 26.17
N SER A 147 4.28 -12.27 24.97
CA SER A 147 4.60 -11.54 23.74
C SER A 147 3.97 -10.15 23.75
N ILE A 148 2.70 -10.03 24.13
CA ILE A 148 2.01 -8.74 24.31
C ILE A 148 2.72 -7.88 25.36
N SER A 149 3.11 -8.46 26.49
CA SER A 149 3.87 -7.76 27.53
C SER A 149 5.23 -7.22 27.02
N ARG A 150 5.92 -7.99 26.17
CA ARG A 150 7.18 -7.57 25.55
C ARG A 150 6.99 -6.44 24.52
N TYR A 151 5.92 -6.46 23.76
CA TYR A 151 5.56 -5.36 22.85
C TYR A 151 5.23 -4.09 23.64
N ARG A 152 4.38 -4.20 24.69
CA ARG A 152 3.99 -3.10 25.55
C ARG A 152 5.19 -2.45 26.26
N SER A 153 6.13 -3.27 26.75
CA SER A 153 7.34 -2.77 27.42
C SER A 153 8.45 -2.32 26.46
N GLY A 154 8.26 -2.40 25.15
CA GLY A 154 9.27 -2.10 24.14
C GLY A 154 10.47 -3.05 24.11
N ARG A 155 10.44 -4.13 24.92
CA ARG A 155 11.49 -5.17 24.91
C ARG A 155 11.53 -5.94 23.61
N ARG A 156 10.37 -6.10 22.95
CA ARG A 156 10.24 -6.58 21.57
C ARG A 156 9.66 -5.45 20.74
N GLY A 157 10.35 -5.04 19.68
CA GLY A 157 9.81 -4.04 18.76
C GLY A 157 8.71 -4.66 17.94
N MET A 158 7.55 -4.01 17.89
CA MET A 158 6.52 -4.23 16.90
C MET A 158 6.97 -3.52 15.63
N GLY A 159 7.29 -4.28 14.58
CA GLY A 159 7.62 -3.69 13.27
C GLY A 159 6.36 -3.10 12.66
N THR A 160 6.52 -2.08 11.83
CA THR A 160 5.42 -1.52 11.04
C THR A 160 4.81 -2.53 10.07
N ASP A 161 5.55 -3.58 9.75
CA ASP A 161 5.16 -4.66 8.85
C ASP A 161 4.82 -5.97 9.59
N ASP A 162 4.68 -5.88 10.93
CA ASP A 162 4.34 -7.03 11.75
C ASP A 162 2.83 -7.33 11.63
N PRO A 163 2.42 -8.49 11.15
CA PRO A 163 1.00 -8.87 11.03
C PRO A 163 0.23 -8.71 12.33
N ILE A 164 0.91 -8.92 13.47
CA ILE A 164 0.34 -8.77 14.81
C ILE A 164 -0.09 -7.32 15.07
N LEU A 165 0.61 -6.32 14.53
CA LEU A 165 0.23 -4.92 14.69
C LEU A 165 -1.16 -4.64 14.11
N ARG A 166 -1.46 -5.19 12.94
CA ARG A 166 -2.77 -5.03 12.31
C ARG A 166 -3.88 -5.71 13.12
N ASP A 167 -3.61 -6.90 13.64
CA ASP A 167 -4.57 -7.60 14.48
C ASP A 167 -4.81 -6.88 15.82
N ILE A 168 -3.79 -6.25 16.37
CA ILE A 168 -3.92 -5.37 17.53
C ILE A 168 -4.79 -4.15 17.18
N CYS A 169 -4.58 -3.51 16.04
CA CYS A 169 -5.41 -2.39 15.60
C CYS A 169 -6.88 -2.81 15.43
N ARG A 170 -7.15 -3.98 14.87
CA ARG A 170 -8.51 -4.53 14.75
C ARG A 170 -9.16 -4.79 16.11
N TYR A 171 -8.40 -5.32 17.04
CA TYR A 171 -8.91 -5.52 18.40
C TYR A 171 -9.38 -4.20 19.03
N PHE A 172 -8.58 -3.15 18.90
CA PHE A 172 -8.95 -1.84 19.44
C PHE A 172 -10.05 -1.16 18.63
N ALA A 173 -10.11 -1.36 17.33
CA ALA A 173 -11.23 -0.89 16.51
C ALA A 173 -12.55 -1.59 16.90
N PHE A 174 -12.52 -2.88 17.16
CA PHE A 174 -13.65 -3.63 17.73
C PHE A 174 -14.09 -3.05 19.08
N LEU A 175 -13.14 -2.69 19.96
CA LEU A 175 -13.47 -2.03 21.24
C LEU A 175 -14.06 -0.63 21.03
N CYS A 176 -13.54 0.16 20.08
CA CYS A 176 -14.12 1.46 19.73
C CYS A 176 -15.58 1.32 19.30
N ARG A 177 -15.88 0.34 18.45
CA ARG A 177 -17.26 0.06 18.01
C ARG A 177 -18.16 -0.38 19.14
N SER A 178 -17.64 -1.19 20.08
CA SER A 178 -18.43 -1.79 21.16
C SER A 178 -18.68 -0.85 22.34
N HIS A 179 -17.73 0.05 22.62
CA HIS A 179 -17.70 0.90 23.82
C HIS A 179 -17.59 2.40 23.52
N GLY A 180 -17.54 2.79 22.25
CA GLY A 180 -17.21 4.14 21.82
C GLY A 180 -15.70 4.43 21.84
N ILE A 181 -15.28 5.49 21.14
CA ILE A 181 -13.89 5.95 21.15
C ILE A 181 -13.66 6.78 22.43
N PRO A 182 -12.66 6.46 23.27
CA PRO A 182 -12.24 7.32 24.36
C PRO A 182 -11.87 8.74 23.86
N LYS A 183 -12.27 9.77 24.59
CA LYS A 183 -12.10 11.17 24.18
C LYS A 183 -10.65 11.50 23.80
N GLU A 184 -9.70 11.06 24.59
CA GLU A 184 -8.26 11.27 24.39
C GLU A 184 -7.79 10.58 23.09
N LEU A 185 -8.32 9.42 22.80
CA LEU A 185 -8.00 8.68 21.57
C LEU A 185 -8.67 9.29 20.33
N SER A 186 -9.90 9.79 20.47
CA SER A 186 -10.63 10.52 19.43
C SER A 186 -9.86 11.78 19.00
N GLU A 187 -9.35 12.56 19.95
CA GLU A 187 -8.53 13.75 19.70
C GLU A 187 -7.19 13.37 19.01
N GLU A 188 -6.51 12.32 19.49
CA GLU A 188 -5.23 11.86 18.95
C GLU A 188 -5.36 11.31 17.51
N LEU A 189 -6.39 10.51 17.25
CA LEU A 189 -6.68 9.95 15.94
C LEU A 189 -7.42 10.93 15.02
N ARG A 190 -7.90 12.07 15.55
CA ARG A 190 -8.77 13.03 14.85
C ARG A 190 -10.01 12.36 14.24
N VAL A 191 -10.62 11.46 14.98
CA VAL A 191 -11.84 10.75 14.59
C VAL A 191 -12.98 11.20 15.46
N PRO A 192 -14.09 11.74 14.90
CA PRO A 192 -15.28 12.08 15.65
C PRO A 192 -15.86 10.85 16.38
N ALA A 193 -16.46 11.08 17.55
CA ALA A 193 -16.97 9.98 18.39
C ALA A 193 -18.11 9.19 17.73
N ASP A 194 -18.85 9.79 16.81
CA ASP A 194 -19.94 9.19 16.03
C ASP A 194 -19.47 8.33 14.86
N GLU A 195 -18.22 8.51 14.39
CA GLU A 195 -17.62 7.67 13.34
C GLU A 195 -16.99 6.37 13.87
N ALA A 196 -17.09 6.10 15.16
CA ALA A 196 -16.59 4.85 15.80
C ALA A 196 -17.27 3.56 15.28
N ALA A 197 -18.32 3.68 14.49
CA ALA A 197 -19.09 2.55 13.98
C ALA A 197 -18.39 1.80 12.83
N ASP A 198 -17.50 2.45 12.07
CA ASP A 198 -16.73 1.81 10.99
C ASP A 198 -15.42 1.21 11.53
N GLU A 199 -15.46 -0.09 11.81
CA GLU A 199 -14.32 -0.85 12.35
C GLU A 199 -13.11 -0.87 11.39
N GLU A 200 -13.33 -0.85 10.07
CA GLU A 200 -12.25 -0.81 9.09
C GLU A 200 -11.56 0.55 9.07
N TYR A 201 -12.34 1.61 9.09
CA TYR A 201 -11.82 2.97 9.14
C TYR A 201 -11.00 3.21 10.42
N ILE A 202 -11.51 2.81 11.58
CA ILE A 202 -10.78 2.91 12.84
C ILE A 202 -9.52 2.05 12.85
N THR A 203 -9.59 0.83 12.29
CA THR A 203 -8.41 -0.03 12.14
C THR A 203 -7.34 0.66 11.31
N ALA A 204 -7.72 1.29 10.21
CA ALA A 204 -6.81 2.03 9.34
C ALA A 204 -6.16 3.23 10.05
N LYS A 205 -6.96 4.04 10.77
CA LYS A 205 -6.48 5.18 11.56
C LYS A 205 -5.49 4.74 12.65
N LEU A 206 -5.81 3.69 13.39
CA LEU A 206 -4.92 3.12 14.41
C LEU A 206 -3.62 2.59 13.80
N PHE A 207 -3.71 1.89 12.71
CA PHE A 207 -2.54 1.31 12.04
C PHE A 207 -1.58 2.38 11.54
N GLU A 208 -2.10 3.43 10.91
CA GLU A 208 -1.28 4.56 10.45
C GLU A 208 -0.70 5.35 11.61
N TRP A 209 -1.48 5.60 12.66
CA TRP A 209 -1.01 6.22 13.89
C TRP A 209 0.19 5.47 14.48
N PHE A 210 0.20 4.13 14.44
CA PHE A 210 1.37 3.34 14.82
C PHE A 210 2.55 3.54 13.85
N ARG A 211 2.30 3.73 12.58
CA ARG A 211 3.34 3.76 11.53
C ARG A 211 4.03 5.10 11.32
N GLU A 212 3.55 6.21 11.76
CA GLU A 212 4.08 7.60 11.65
C GLU A 212 5.11 7.95 10.53
N SER A 213 5.48 7.01 9.70
CA SER A 213 6.46 7.13 8.63
C SER A 213 6.11 6.30 7.40
N GLY A 214 4.79 6.14 7.14
CA GLY A 214 4.33 5.41 5.96
C GLY A 214 4.98 5.96 4.69
N SER A 215 5.57 5.08 3.88
CA SER A 215 6.12 5.44 2.59
C SER A 215 5.02 6.01 1.69
N ALA A 216 5.26 7.18 1.10
CA ALA A 216 4.35 7.76 0.11
C ALA A 216 4.46 7.06 -1.26
N ALA A 217 5.47 6.20 -1.44
CA ALA A 217 5.81 5.63 -2.73
C ALA A 217 4.70 4.78 -3.36
N PRO A 218 4.03 3.84 -2.65
CA PRO A 218 3.00 3.01 -3.26
C PRO A 218 1.73 3.77 -3.60
N THR A 219 1.29 4.69 -2.73
CA THR A 219 0.14 5.56 -3.04
C THR A 219 0.42 6.42 -4.27
N ARG A 220 1.65 6.96 -4.38
CA ARG A 220 2.11 7.69 -5.56
C ARG A 220 2.09 6.80 -6.81
N LEU A 221 2.57 5.56 -6.72
CA LEU A 221 2.55 4.61 -7.84
C LEU A 221 1.13 4.29 -8.31
N LEU A 222 0.18 4.09 -7.39
CA LEU A 222 -1.22 3.87 -7.73
C LEU A 222 -1.80 5.06 -8.49
N LEU A 223 -1.66 6.26 -7.94
CA LEU A 223 -2.20 7.48 -8.55
C LEU A 223 -1.52 7.83 -9.86
N GLN A 224 -0.20 7.61 -9.98
CA GLN A 224 0.55 7.74 -11.23
C GLN A 224 0.11 6.69 -12.26
N GLY A 225 -0.20 5.45 -11.82
CA GLY A 225 -0.73 4.40 -12.69
C GLY A 225 -2.06 4.79 -13.34
N ILE A 226 -2.95 5.47 -12.59
CA ILE A 226 -4.21 5.99 -13.13
C ILE A 226 -3.94 7.18 -14.07
N ASP A 227 -3.07 8.10 -13.66
CA ASP A 227 -2.72 9.29 -14.43
C ASP A 227 -2.11 8.95 -15.79
N SER A 228 -1.23 7.93 -15.82
CA SER A 228 -0.53 7.48 -17.03
C SER A 228 -1.27 6.38 -17.82
N ALA A 229 -2.44 5.94 -17.38
CA ALA A 229 -3.19 4.89 -18.06
C ALA A 229 -3.70 5.36 -19.43
N GLU A 230 -3.12 4.81 -20.49
CA GLU A 230 -3.53 5.05 -21.88
C GLU A 230 -4.36 3.88 -22.42
N PRO A 231 -5.35 4.13 -23.29
CA PRO A 231 -6.01 3.08 -24.05
C PRO A 231 -5.06 2.58 -25.14
N ARG A 232 -4.03 1.82 -24.77
CA ARG A 232 -3.21 1.17 -25.81
C ARG A 232 -4.05 0.11 -26.46
N GLY A 233 -4.36 0.35 -27.73
CA GLY A 233 -4.98 -0.62 -28.60
C GLY A 233 -4.28 -1.97 -28.48
N LEU A 234 -5.08 -3.03 -28.47
CA LEU A 234 -4.64 -4.42 -28.38
C LEU A 234 -3.73 -4.76 -29.57
N SER A 235 -2.47 -4.40 -29.48
CA SER A 235 -1.45 -4.85 -30.40
C SER A 235 -0.87 -6.15 -29.86
N SER A 236 -1.40 -7.25 -30.37
CA SER A 236 -0.86 -8.57 -30.17
C SER A 236 0.44 -8.70 -30.96
N ASN A 237 1.58 -8.49 -30.34
CA ASN A 237 2.85 -9.02 -30.83
C ASN A 237 3.89 -9.06 -29.72
N GLU A 238 3.87 -10.15 -28.98
CA GLU A 238 5.08 -10.74 -28.44
C GLU A 238 4.88 -12.24 -28.32
N LYS A 239 5.20 -12.93 -29.43
CA LYS A 239 5.51 -14.35 -29.41
C LYS A 239 6.88 -14.51 -28.78
N ASN A 240 6.95 -14.92 -27.53
CA ASN A 240 8.14 -15.59 -27.01
C ASN A 240 7.81 -16.32 -25.71
N GLY A 241 7.71 -17.61 -25.81
CA GLY A 241 7.68 -18.53 -24.70
C GLY A 241 7.51 -19.94 -25.25
N LYS A 242 8.62 -20.63 -25.54
CA LYS A 242 8.57 -22.05 -25.81
C LYS A 242 7.97 -22.77 -24.60
N ASP A 243 6.85 -23.43 -24.84
CA ASP A 243 6.11 -24.25 -23.89
C ASP A 243 6.99 -25.31 -23.25
N ALA A 244 7.27 -25.17 -21.98
CA ALA A 244 7.60 -26.31 -21.15
C ALA A 244 6.27 -26.94 -20.74
N GLN A 245 5.86 -28.00 -21.44
CA GLN A 245 4.69 -28.79 -21.07
C GLN A 245 4.98 -29.47 -19.73
N ALA A 246 4.23 -29.10 -18.71
CA ALA A 246 4.21 -29.87 -17.48
C ALA A 246 3.41 -31.15 -17.69
N GLU A 247 3.97 -32.31 -17.35
CA GLU A 247 3.26 -33.57 -17.40
C GLU A 247 2.10 -33.60 -16.41
N GLY A 248 0.88 -33.54 -16.91
CA GLY A 248 -0.34 -33.61 -16.11
C GLY A 248 -0.96 -35.02 -16.13
N VAL A 249 -1.42 -35.47 -14.98
CA VAL A 249 -2.21 -36.73 -14.87
C VAL A 249 -3.66 -36.38 -15.22
N LYS A 250 -4.20 -37.07 -16.25
CA LYS A 250 -5.57 -36.84 -16.73
C LYS A 250 -6.57 -37.70 -15.94
N PHE A 251 -7.24 -37.06 -15.00
CA PHE A 251 -8.54 -37.48 -14.48
C PHE A 251 -9.63 -36.59 -15.10
N THR A 252 -10.84 -36.59 -14.55
CA THR A 252 -11.85 -35.56 -14.83
C THR A 252 -11.37 -34.13 -14.43
N GLU A 253 -10.29 -34.06 -13.66
CA GLU A 253 -9.47 -32.88 -13.38
C GLU A 253 -8.03 -33.14 -13.80
N GLU A 254 -7.41 -32.16 -14.42
CA GLU A 254 -5.97 -32.18 -14.65
C GLU A 254 -5.30 -31.56 -13.40
N ILE A 255 -4.30 -32.27 -12.87
CA ILE A 255 -3.58 -31.88 -11.67
C ILE A 255 -2.19 -31.37 -12.06
N PHE A 256 -1.83 -30.19 -11.59
CA PHE A 256 -0.55 -29.55 -11.83
C PHE A 256 0.15 -29.26 -10.51
N ARG A 257 1.48 -29.40 -10.45
CA ARG A 257 2.25 -29.21 -9.23
C ARG A 257 3.32 -28.14 -9.41
N GLY A 258 3.58 -27.41 -8.31
CA GLY A 258 4.57 -26.34 -8.26
C GLY A 258 4.15 -25.09 -9.00
N ALA A 259 4.96 -24.05 -8.93
CA ALA A 259 4.67 -22.74 -9.53
C ALA A 259 4.50 -22.80 -11.06
N ASP A 260 5.34 -23.60 -11.76
CA ASP A 260 5.23 -23.79 -13.21
C ASP A 260 3.94 -24.57 -13.57
N GLY A 261 3.51 -25.49 -12.71
CA GLY A 261 2.25 -26.21 -12.86
C GLY A 261 1.05 -25.26 -12.73
N VAL A 262 1.05 -24.35 -11.76
CA VAL A 262 0.00 -23.31 -11.63
C VAL A 262 -0.04 -22.44 -12.87
N TYR A 263 1.11 -22.03 -13.39
CA TYR A 263 1.18 -21.26 -14.63
C TYR A 263 0.57 -22.02 -15.82
N SER A 264 0.89 -23.30 -15.97
CA SER A 264 0.33 -24.16 -17.02
C SER A 264 -1.18 -24.33 -16.90
N ALA A 265 -1.69 -24.52 -15.66
CA ALA A 265 -3.12 -24.59 -15.40
C ALA A 265 -3.82 -23.25 -15.73
N PHE A 266 -3.18 -22.13 -15.39
CA PHE A 266 -3.69 -20.81 -15.71
C PHE A 266 -3.74 -20.54 -17.22
N LEU A 267 -2.72 -20.94 -17.98
CA LEU A 267 -2.74 -20.86 -19.44
C LEU A 267 -3.90 -21.66 -20.01
N LYS A 268 -4.10 -22.91 -19.57
CA LYS A 268 -5.23 -23.74 -20.03
C LYS A 268 -6.59 -23.12 -19.68
N PHE A 269 -6.71 -22.52 -18.51
CA PHE A 269 -7.92 -21.81 -18.10
C PHE A 269 -8.18 -20.62 -19.04
N THR A 270 -7.20 -19.78 -19.28
CA THR A 270 -7.32 -18.62 -20.17
C THR A 270 -7.53 -18.99 -21.63
N GLU A 271 -6.82 -20.01 -22.15
CA GLU A 271 -7.02 -20.55 -23.51
C GLU A 271 -8.44 -21.09 -23.70
N THR A 272 -8.98 -21.78 -22.70
CA THR A 272 -10.35 -22.31 -22.77
C THR A 272 -11.38 -21.16 -22.84
N ILE A 273 -11.16 -20.09 -22.07
CA ILE A 273 -12.00 -18.89 -22.12
C ILE A 273 -11.87 -18.20 -23.49
N LEU A 274 -10.66 -18.02 -23.98
CA LEU A 274 -10.41 -17.40 -25.28
C LEU A 274 -10.95 -18.21 -26.46
N ALA A 275 -11.11 -19.52 -26.32
CA ALA A 275 -11.71 -20.38 -27.33
C ALA A 275 -13.25 -20.37 -27.31
N ALA A 276 -13.87 -19.74 -26.33
CA ALA A 276 -15.33 -19.64 -26.23
C ALA A 276 -15.89 -18.79 -27.37
N LYS A 277 -17.03 -19.20 -27.92
CA LYS A 277 -17.73 -18.49 -29.00
C LYS A 277 -18.53 -17.28 -28.49
N GLU A 278 -18.99 -17.37 -27.25
CA GLU A 278 -19.81 -16.34 -26.61
C GLU A 278 -19.07 -15.77 -25.38
N PRO A 279 -19.29 -14.49 -25.04
CA PRO A 279 -18.77 -13.92 -23.82
C PRO A 279 -19.21 -14.69 -22.59
N ALA A 280 -18.27 -14.93 -21.66
CA ALA A 280 -18.52 -15.63 -20.40
C ALA A 280 -18.30 -14.71 -19.20
N ASP A 281 -19.03 -15.00 -18.12
CA ASP A 281 -18.80 -14.39 -16.82
C ASP A 281 -17.71 -15.17 -16.08
N ILE A 282 -16.61 -14.50 -15.80
CA ILE A 282 -15.44 -15.06 -15.13
C ILE A 282 -15.46 -14.60 -13.68
N ARG A 283 -15.31 -15.53 -12.76
CA ARG A 283 -15.33 -15.33 -11.32
C ARG A 283 -14.01 -15.74 -10.72
N VAL A 284 -13.33 -14.85 -10.03
CA VAL A 284 -12.00 -15.07 -9.48
C VAL A 284 -11.95 -14.63 -8.03
N CYS A 285 -11.49 -15.50 -7.15
CA CYS A 285 -11.13 -15.16 -5.79
C CYS A 285 -9.71 -15.63 -5.51
N ALA A 286 -8.86 -14.75 -5.07
CA ALA A 286 -7.47 -15.07 -4.75
C ALA A 286 -7.12 -14.54 -3.37
N SER A 287 -6.72 -15.44 -2.45
CA SER A 287 -6.08 -15.09 -1.21
C SER A 287 -4.55 -15.10 -1.42
N ASP A 288 -3.89 -13.99 -1.10
CA ASP A 288 -2.43 -13.84 -1.22
C ASP A 288 -1.84 -14.37 -2.54
N PHE A 289 -2.16 -13.68 -3.62
CA PHE A 289 -1.64 -13.98 -4.96
C PHE A 289 -0.27 -13.34 -5.24
N SER A 290 0.29 -12.66 -4.25
CA SER A 290 1.49 -11.84 -4.38
C SER A 290 2.72 -12.64 -4.83
N TRP A 291 2.85 -13.89 -4.37
CA TRP A 291 3.96 -14.77 -4.75
C TRP A 291 3.95 -15.12 -6.24
N PHE A 292 2.77 -15.38 -6.79
CA PHE A 292 2.59 -15.71 -8.20
C PHE A 292 2.78 -14.47 -9.09
N ALA A 293 2.24 -13.33 -8.67
CA ALA A 293 2.43 -12.04 -9.35
C ALA A 293 3.90 -11.58 -9.38
N ARG A 294 4.74 -12.06 -8.45
CA ARG A 294 6.20 -11.79 -8.44
C ARG A 294 6.97 -12.61 -9.47
N SER A 295 6.41 -13.72 -9.97
CA SER A 295 7.06 -14.53 -11.01
C SER A 295 7.27 -13.71 -12.30
N PRO A 296 8.50 -13.63 -12.85
CA PRO A 296 8.77 -12.90 -14.09
C PRO A 296 7.94 -13.42 -15.28
N ARG A 297 7.71 -14.73 -15.35
CA ARG A 297 6.89 -15.38 -16.39
C ARG A 297 5.44 -14.91 -16.35
N PHE A 298 4.88 -14.81 -15.16
CA PHE A 298 3.50 -14.38 -14.99
C PHE A 298 3.34 -12.88 -15.27
N ARG A 299 4.23 -12.05 -14.73
CA ARG A 299 4.13 -10.59 -14.82
C ARG A 299 4.10 -10.08 -16.26
N GLY A 300 4.91 -10.67 -17.16
CA GLY A 300 4.98 -10.25 -18.57
C GLY A 300 3.74 -10.64 -19.40
N GLY A 301 3.11 -11.79 -19.10
CA GLY A 301 2.02 -12.34 -19.92
C GLY A 301 0.62 -12.04 -19.39
N TRP A 302 0.47 -11.92 -18.06
CA TRP A 302 -0.84 -11.84 -17.42
C TRP A 302 -1.70 -10.65 -17.88
N THR A 303 -1.14 -9.44 -17.90
CA THR A 303 -1.88 -8.24 -18.31
C THR A 303 -2.33 -8.34 -19.77
N ALA A 304 -1.50 -8.91 -20.64
CA ALA A 304 -1.84 -9.10 -22.05
C ALA A 304 -2.98 -10.11 -22.21
N LEU A 305 -2.92 -11.24 -21.50
CA LEU A 305 -3.99 -12.25 -21.50
C LEU A 305 -5.31 -11.70 -20.97
N MET A 306 -5.28 -10.92 -19.88
CA MET A 306 -6.49 -10.30 -19.33
C MET A 306 -7.09 -9.29 -20.31
N ARG A 307 -6.26 -8.48 -20.97
CA ARG A 307 -6.76 -7.55 -22.01
C ARG A 307 -7.39 -8.30 -23.17
N GLU A 308 -6.80 -9.39 -23.63
CA GLU A 308 -7.36 -10.22 -24.70
C GLU A 308 -8.71 -10.82 -24.30
N ILE A 309 -8.84 -11.31 -23.05
CA ILE A 309 -10.11 -11.81 -22.51
C ILE A 309 -11.16 -10.69 -22.53
N LEU A 310 -10.83 -9.51 -22.02
CA LEU A 310 -11.76 -8.38 -21.98
C LEU A 310 -12.14 -7.86 -23.38
N SER A 311 -11.19 -7.87 -24.34
CA SER A 311 -11.45 -7.43 -25.72
C SER A 311 -12.48 -8.31 -26.45
N ARG A 312 -12.63 -9.58 -26.01
CA ARG A 312 -13.66 -10.50 -26.53
C ARG A 312 -15.01 -10.37 -25.82
N GLY A 313 -15.17 -9.38 -24.95
CA GLY A 313 -16.43 -9.08 -24.28
C GLY A 313 -16.68 -9.86 -23.00
N HIS A 314 -15.74 -10.70 -22.55
CA HIS A 314 -15.86 -11.40 -21.27
C HIS A 314 -15.89 -10.40 -20.10
N ARG A 315 -16.58 -10.76 -19.03
CA ARG A 315 -16.67 -9.97 -17.79
C ARG A 315 -15.98 -10.69 -16.64
N ILE A 316 -15.37 -9.94 -15.75
CA ILE A 316 -14.64 -10.50 -14.61
C ILE A 316 -15.17 -9.92 -13.30
N LYS A 317 -15.62 -10.80 -12.40
CA LYS A 317 -15.83 -10.45 -10.98
C LYS A 317 -14.67 -10.99 -10.18
N VAL A 318 -13.96 -10.11 -9.49
CA VAL A 318 -12.78 -10.51 -8.71
C VAL A 318 -12.94 -10.11 -7.25
N ILE A 319 -12.72 -11.07 -6.34
CA ILE A 319 -12.62 -10.82 -4.91
C ILE A 319 -11.15 -10.82 -4.52
N HIS A 320 -10.66 -9.67 -4.06
CA HIS A 320 -9.30 -9.49 -3.57
C HIS A 320 -9.22 -9.78 -2.08
N ASP A 321 -8.17 -10.47 -1.65
CA ASP A 321 -7.77 -10.50 -0.25
C ASP A 321 -6.88 -9.27 0.02
N LEU A 322 -7.42 -8.31 0.76
CA LEU A 322 -6.75 -7.08 1.13
C LEU A 322 -6.16 -7.12 2.55
N ASN A 323 -5.91 -8.30 3.09
CA ASN A 323 -5.17 -8.47 4.36
C ASN A 323 -3.68 -8.15 4.25
N LEU A 324 -3.30 -7.46 3.21
CA LEU A 324 -1.97 -7.00 2.90
C LEU A 324 -1.66 -5.71 3.65
N ASP A 325 -0.39 -5.39 3.83
CA ASP A 325 -0.04 -4.04 4.24
C ASP A 325 -0.40 -3.02 3.14
N ALA A 326 -0.35 -1.72 3.47
CA ALA A 326 -0.74 -0.68 2.51
C ALA A 326 0.06 -0.77 1.21
N ASP A 327 1.35 -1.04 1.30
CA ASP A 327 2.26 -1.07 0.16
C ASP A 327 1.93 -2.24 -0.77
N GLU A 328 1.69 -3.43 -0.21
CA GLU A 328 1.29 -4.61 -0.97
C GLU A 328 -0.11 -4.44 -1.58
N MET A 329 -1.05 -3.88 -0.82
CA MET A 329 -2.41 -3.61 -1.30
C MET A 329 -2.42 -2.64 -2.49
N PHE A 330 -1.67 -1.54 -2.41
CA PHE A 330 -1.59 -0.58 -3.52
C PHE A 330 -0.82 -1.14 -4.72
N CYS A 331 0.23 -1.93 -4.50
CA CYS A 331 0.92 -2.63 -5.58
C CYS A 331 -0.01 -3.63 -6.28
N ALA A 332 -0.80 -4.39 -5.54
CA ALA A 332 -1.79 -5.30 -6.10
C ALA A 332 -2.86 -4.53 -6.89
N ALA A 333 -3.47 -3.49 -6.29
CA ALA A 333 -4.47 -2.66 -6.95
C ALA A 333 -3.94 -1.99 -8.22
N SER A 334 -2.71 -1.47 -8.22
CA SER A 334 -2.12 -0.80 -9.39
C SER A 334 -1.99 -1.71 -10.60
N SER A 335 -1.79 -3.02 -10.41
CA SER A 335 -1.73 -4.00 -11.50
C SER A 335 -3.10 -4.25 -12.16
N TRP A 336 -4.20 -4.01 -11.43
CA TRP A 336 -5.56 -4.20 -11.92
C TRP A 336 -6.20 -2.93 -12.49
N ILE A 337 -5.71 -1.75 -12.11
CA ILE A 337 -6.27 -0.46 -12.58
C ILE A 337 -6.41 -0.39 -14.12
N PRO A 338 -5.42 -0.81 -14.94
CA PRO A 338 -5.56 -0.79 -16.39
C PRO A 338 -6.70 -1.68 -16.93
N LEU A 339 -7.11 -2.68 -16.14
CA LEU A 339 -8.23 -3.58 -16.49
C LEU A 339 -9.57 -3.00 -16.04
N TYR A 340 -9.61 -2.29 -14.90
CA TYR A 340 -10.82 -1.62 -14.42
C TYR A 340 -11.32 -0.54 -15.39
N ILE A 341 -10.41 0.09 -16.15
CA ILE A 341 -10.75 1.08 -17.18
C ILE A 341 -11.72 0.53 -18.24
N SER A 342 -11.68 -0.79 -18.50
CA SER A 342 -12.60 -1.41 -19.46
C SER A 342 -14.08 -1.37 -19.04
N GLY A 343 -14.35 -1.17 -17.74
CA GLY A 343 -15.69 -1.30 -17.17
C GLY A 343 -16.24 -2.73 -17.10
N GLN A 344 -15.47 -3.72 -17.57
CA GLN A 344 -15.85 -5.14 -17.60
C GLN A 344 -15.33 -5.92 -16.39
N VAL A 345 -14.57 -5.27 -15.49
CA VAL A 345 -14.04 -5.86 -14.27
C VAL A 345 -14.68 -5.23 -13.05
N GLU A 346 -15.32 -6.06 -12.25
CA GLU A 346 -15.95 -5.67 -10.98
C GLU A 346 -15.08 -6.17 -9.81
N PRO A 347 -14.32 -5.29 -9.14
CA PRO A 347 -13.50 -5.66 -8.00
C PRO A 347 -14.26 -5.59 -6.68
N TYR A 348 -14.09 -6.63 -5.86
CA TYR A 348 -14.65 -6.76 -4.52
C TYR A 348 -13.55 -7.11 -3.52
N TYR A 349 -13.85 -7.01 -2.23
CA TYR A 349 -12.96 -7.44 -1.15
C TYR A 349 -13.76 -8.05 0.00
N LEU A 350 -13.12 -8.96 0.75
CA LEU A 350 -13.71 -9.55 1.95
C LEU A 350 -13.43 -8.64 3.15
N THR A 351 -14.49 -8.32 3.91
CA THR A 351 -14.38 -7.48 5.11
C THR A 351 -13.75 -8.22 6.29
N ARG A 352 -13.81 -9.55 6.28
CA ARG A 352 -13.18 -10.39 7.29
C ARG A 352 -11.84 -10.89 6.81
N PRO A 353 -10.77 -10.77 7.64
CA PRO A 353 -9.47 -11.27 7.26
C PRO A 353 -9.52 -12.78 7.05
N ASN A 354 -8.99 -13.23 5.93
CA ASN A 354 -8.72 -14.65 5.74
C ASN A 354 -7.49 -15.04 6.58
N ARG A 355 -7.74 -15.61 7.76
CA ARG A 355 -6.68 -16.13 8.65
C ARG A 355 -6.27 -17.56 8.29
N SER A 356 -6.61 -18.03 7.09
CA SER A 356 -6.23 -19.34 6.63
C SER A 356 -4.71 -19.51 6.63
N LEU A 357 -4.25 -20.68 7.02
CA LEU A 357 -2.87 -21.12 6.83
C LEU A 357 -2.57 -21.42 5.36
N PHE A 358 -3.61 -21.44 4.52
CA PHE A 358 -3.51 -21.73 3.10
C PHE A 358 -3.65 -20.45 2.27
N SER A 359 -2.87 -20.36 1.21
CA SER A 359 -3.13 -19.51 0.05
C SER A 359 -4.00 -20.28 -0.91
N GLU A 360 -5.13 -19.69 -1.29
CA GLU A 360 -6.12 -20.34 -2.14
C GLU A 360 -6.48 -19.44 -3.34
N TYR A 361 -6.73 -20.07 -4.46
CA TYR A 361 -7.28 -19.45 -5.66
C TYR A 361 -8.48 -20.24 -6.14
N ILE A 362 -9.53 -19.54 -6.49
CA ILE A 362 -10.74 -20.09 -7.11
C ILE A 362 -11.01 -19.27 -8.36
N GLY A 363 -11.08 -19.94 -9.51
CA GLY A 363 -11.45 -19.33 -10.79
C GLY A 363 -12.49 -20.18 -11.49
N ALA A 364 -13.54 -19.57 -12.00
CA ALA A 364 -14.55 -20.20 -12.84
C ALA A 364 -14.94 -19.30 -14.01
N ALA A 365 -15.04 -19.87 -15.19
CA ALA A 365 -15.75 -19.30 -16.33
C ALA A 365 -17.03 -20.11 -16.49
N GLU A 366 -18.17 -19.48 -16.26
CA GLU A 366 -19.46 -20.16 -16.18
C GLU A 366 -19.78 -20.92 -17.47
N GLY A 367 -20.15 -22.19 -17.34
CA GLY A 367 -20.44 -23.07 -18.47
C GLY A 367 -19.22 -23.57 -19.25
N LEU A 368 -17.99 -23.17 -18.91
CA LEU A 368 -16.79 -23.50 -19.66
C LEU A 368 -15.77 -24.32 -18.86
N CYS A 369 -15.20 -23.75 -17.82
CA CYS A 369 -14.11 -24.37 -17.07
C CYS A 369 -13.94 -23.77 -15.68
N SER A 370 -13.20 -24.49 -14.85
CA SER A 370 -12.81 -24.03 -13.53
C SER A 370 -11.36 -24.35 -13.22
N MET A 371 -10.75 -23.55 -12.36
CA MET A 371 -9.41 -23.74 -11.85
C MET A 371 -9.38 -23.47 -10.35
N ARG A 372 -8.67 -24.28 -9.60
CA ARG A 372 -8.40 -24.06 -8.17
C ARG A 372 -6.93 -24.37 -7.90
N PHE A 373 -6.33 -23.66 -6.98
CA PHE A 373 -5.10 -24.11 -6.35
C PHE A 373 -5.07 -23.77 -4.87
N SER A 374 -4.24 -24.49 -4.14
CA SER A 374 -4.06 -24.31 -2.71
C SER A 374 -2.63 -24.70 -2.31
N CYS A 375 -2.03 -23.94 -1.40
CA CYS A 375 -0.76 -24.27 -0.76
C CYS A 375 -0.71 -23.71 0.66
N PHE A 376 0.18 -24.23 1.48
CA PHE A 376 0.51 -23.60 2.76
C PHE A 376 1.23 -22.28 2.52
N LYS A 377 0.87 -21.24 3.26
CA LYS A 377 1.57 -19.94 3.21
C LYS A 377 3.04 -20.14 3.58
N GLY A 378 3.94 -19.68 2.71
CA GLY A 378 5.39 -19.89 2.83
C GLY A 378 5.89 -21.23 2.31
N LYS A 379 5.02 -21.99 1.59
CA LYS A 379 5.33 -23.25 0.92
C LYS A 379 4.77 -23.25 -0.50
N GLU A 380 4.93 -22.15 -1.20
CA GLU A 380 4.37 -21.92 -2.52
C GLU A 380 4.97 -22.84 -3.59
N GLU A 381 6.17 -23.38 -3.34
CA GLU A 381 6.79 -24.42 -4.19
C GLU A 381 6.05 -25.76 -4.17
N GLU A 382 5.25 -26.03 -3.12
CA GLU A 382 4.45 -27.24 -2.97
C GLU A 382 3.01 -27.09 -3.47
N VAL A 383 2.69 -25.98 -4.14
CA VAL A 383 1.35 -25.66 -4.62
C VAL A 383 0.82 -26.74 -5.57
N THR A 384 -0.47 -27.06 -5.42
CA THR A 384 -1.17 -27.99 -6.31
C THR A 384 -2.35 -27.26 -6.94
N ALA A 385 -2.42 -27.26 -8.27
CA ALA A 385 -3.52 -26.69 -9.04
C ALA A 385 -4.35 -27.80 -9.70
N PHE A 386 -5.64 -27.55 -9.76
CA PHE A 386 -6.65 -28.43 -10.37
C PHE A 386 -7.35 -27.64 -11.47
N PHE A 387 -7.40 -28.16 -12.68
CA PHE A 387 -8.12 -27.58 -13.81
C PHE A 387 -9.16 -28.56 -14.33
N SER A 388 -10.35 -28.05 -14.66
CA SER A 388 -11.43 -28.87 -15.23
C SER A 388 -12.17 -28.12 -16.32
N LYS A 389 -12.45 -28.82 -17.45
CA LYS A 389 -13.33 -28.38 -18.53
C LYS A 389 -14.79 -28.79 -18.32
N SER A 390 -15.16 -29.29 -17.13
CA SER A 390 -16.54 -29.70 -16.84
C SER A 390 -17.42 -28.49 -16.55
N PRO A 391 -18.50 -28.27 -17.31
CA PRO A 391 -19.48 -27.22 -17.04
C PRO A 391 -20.09 -27.34 -15.63
N ASP A 392 -20.40 -28.56 -15.17
CA ASP A 392 -20.97 -28.80 -13.85
C ASP A 392 -20.01 -28.36 -12.73
N LYS A 393 -18.71 -28.64 -12.88
CA LYS A 393 -17.70 -28.17 -11.93
C LYS A 393 -17.53 -26.65 -11.97
N ALA A 394 -17.59 -26.06 -13.17
CA ALA A 394 -17.56 -24.62 -13.32
C ALA A 394 -18.77 -23.96 -12.62
N ALA A 395 -19.95 -24.55 -12.75
CA ALA A 395 -21.16 -24.11 -12.06
C ALA A 395 -21.02 -24.23 -10.53
N PHE A 396 -20.52 -25.35 -10.02
CA PHE A 396 -20.29 -25.53 -8.58
C PHE A 396 -19.28 -24.52 -8.03
N VAL A 397 -18.16 -24.29 -8.72
CA VAL A 397 -17.16 -23.28 -8.31
C VAL A 397 -17.75 -21.87 -8.39
N SER A 398 -18.60 -21.59 -9.37
CA SER A 398 -19.32 -20.32 -9.50
C SER A 398 -20.30 -20.08 -8.35
N GLU A 399 -20.97 -21.12 -7.86
CA GLU A 399 -21.83 -21.06 -6.68
C GLU A 399 -21.03 -20.77 -5.41
N GLN A 400 -19.88 -21.45 -5.22
CA GLN A 400 -18.97 -21.16 -4.11
C GLN A 400 -18.51 -19.71 -4.12
N PHE A 401 -18.15 -19.18 -5.29
CA PHE A 401 -17.81 -17.76 -5.44
C PHE A 401 -18.99 -16.85 -5.10
N GLY A 402 -20.21 -17.21 -5.51
CA GLY A 402 -21.43 -16.47 -5.17
C GLY A 402 -21.65 -16.33 -3.66
N ASN A 403 -21.38 -17.39 -2.91
CA ASN A 403 -21.43 -17.39 -1.45
C ASN A 403 -20.38 -16.45 -0.83
N LEU A 404 -19.17 -16.42 -1.38
CA LEU A 404 -18.12 -15.47 -0.97
C LEU A 404 -18.50 -14.03 -1.33
N LEU A 405 -19.05 -13.82 -2.53
CA LEU A 405 -19.48 -12.50 -3.01
C LEU A 405 -20.57 -11.90 -2.13
N ALA A 406 -21.48 -12.71 -1.61
CA ALA A 406 -22.51 -12.26 -0.65
C ALA A 406 -21.93 -11.69 0.66
N CYS A 407 -20.68 -12.07 0.99
CA CYS A 407 -19.94 -11.57 2.16
C CYS A 407 -18.92 -10.46 1.80
N ALA A 408 -18.78 -10.14 0.51
CA ALA A 408 -17.83 -9.17 0.01
C ALA A 408 -18.45 -7.78 -0.16
N LYS A 409 -17.61 -6.75 -0.15
CA LYS A 409 -17.99 -5.38 -0.50
C LYS A 409 -17.30 -4.96 -1.80
N PRO A 410 -17.90 -4.08 -2.60
CA PRO A 410 -17.21 -3.48 -3.74
C PRO A 410 -15.94 -2.75 -3.28
N LEU A 411 -14.84 -2.95 -4.02
CA LEU A 411 -13.56 -2.31 -3.74
C LEU A 411 -13.43 -0.97 -4.46
N VAL A 412 -13.74 -0.97 -5.74
CA VAL A 412 -13.69 0.20 -6.62
C VAL A 412 -14.94 0.17 -7.49
N LYS A 413 -15.58 1.31 -7.63
CA LYS A 413 -16.63 1.52 -8.61
C LYS A 413 -16.08 2.35 -9.76
N THR A 414 -16.26 1.88 -10.97
CA THR A 414 -15.82 2.55 -12.19
C THR A 414 -17.01 3.24 -12.85
N TYR A 415 -16.79 4.45 -13.32
CA TYR A 415 -17.77 5.25 -14.06
C TYR A 415 -17.19 5.60 -15.41
N GLY A 416 -17.91 5.28 -16.47
CA GLY A 416 -17.62 5.73 -17.82
C GLY A 416 -18.35 7.03 -18.17
N ILE A 417 -18.22 7.43 -19.44
CA ILE A 417 -18.86 8.66 -19.96
C ILE A 417 -20.38 8.66 -19.79
N GLY A 418 -21.01 7.48 -19.88
CA GLY A 418 -22.47 7.32 -19.69
C GLY A 418 -22.95 7.47 -18.25
N ASP A 419 -22.04 7.35 -17.28
CA ASP A 419 -22.37 7.32 -15.85
C ASP A 419 -22.16 8.68 -15.16
N LEU A 420 -21.94 9.75 -15.93
CA LEU A 420 -21.59 11.07 -15.42
C LEU A 420 -22.60 11.60 -14.38
N LYS A 421 -23.89 11.40 -14.61
CA LYS A 421 -24.95 11.84 -13.66
C LYS A 421 -24.87 11.07 -12.34
N GLU A 422 -24.57 9.79 -12.42
CA GLU A 422 -24.40 8.93 -11.25
C GLU A 422 -23.14 9.30 -10.47
N LEU A 423 -22.02 9.49 -11.18
CA LEU A 423 -20.76 9.97 -10.59
C LEU A 423 -20.96 11.27 -9.81
N HIS A 424 -21.61 12.27 -10.42
CA HIS A 424 -21.82 13.56 -9.74
C HIS A 424 -22.72 13.41 -8.52
N ARG A 425 -23.79 12.63 -8.61
CA ARG A 425 -24.65 12.36 -7.46
C ARG A 425 -23.87 11.69 -6.33
N ASP A 426 -23.10 10.65 -6.63
CA ASP A 426 -22.31 9.94 -5.64
C ASP A 426 -21.26 10.86 -4.97
N ILE A 427 -20.60 11.74 -5.74
CA ILE A 427 -19.66 12.73 -5.19
C ILE A 427 -20.39 13.71 -4.27
N GLU A 428 -21.57 14.21 -4.68
CA GLU A 428 -22.35 15.18 -3.89
C GLU A 428 -22.87 14.56 -2.59
N ASP A 429 -23.44 13.36 -2.66
CA ASP A 429 -23.96 12.63 -1.50
C ASP A 429 -22.83 12.39 -0.46
N LYS A 430 -21.66 11.96 -0.92
CA LYS A 430 -20.52 11.74 -0.04
C LYS A 430 -19.91 13.04 0.47
N ARG A 431 -19.81 14.07 -0.36
CA ARG A 431 -19.27 15.38 0.03
C ARG A 431 -20.13 16.05 1.09
N SER A 432 -21.45 15.96 0.97
CA SER A 432 -22.41 16.58 1.89
C SER A 432 -22.61 15.79 3.19
N ALA A 433 -22.01 14.60 3.32
CA ALA A 433 -22.05 13.87 4.58
C ALA A 433 -21.38 14.68 5.70
N PRO A 434 -21.97 14.74 6.91
CA PRO A 434 -21.39 15.48 8.02
C PRO A 434 -20.00 14.96 8.41
N GLY A 435 -19.17 15.87 8.95
CA GLY A 435 -17.83 15.55 9.46
C GLY A 435 -16.75 15.48 8.38
N GLY A 436 -15.50 15.61 8.78
CA GLY A 436 -14.31 15.54 7.96
C GLY A 436 -14.18 16.62 6.88
N ASP A 437 -12.97 16.81 6.38
CA ASP A 437 -12.67 17.77 5.31
C ASP A 437 -12.82 17.13 3.92
N VAL A 438 -13.11 17.95 2.92
CA VAL A 438 -13.02 17.58 1.50
C VAL A 438 -11.77 18.20 0.92
N VAL A 439 -10.87 17.39 0.39
CA VAL A 439 -9.68 17.82 -0.32
C VAL A 439 -9.85 17.53 -1.81
N LYS A 440 -9.70 18.54 -2.64
CA LYS A 440 -9.78 18.42 -4.11
C LYS A 440 -8.43 18.79 -4.71
N PHE A 441 -7.84 17.87 -5.45
CA PHE A 441 -6.71 18.12 -6.33
C PHE A 441 -7.24 18.24 -7.75
N MET A 442 -7.17 19.42 -8.30
CA MET A 442 -7.76 19.75 -9.60
C MET A 442 -6.68 20.33 -10.50
N HIS A 443 -6.53 19.77 -11.69
CA HIS A 443 -5.58 20.32 -12.67
C HIS A 443 -6.06 21.64 -13.29
N ARG A 444 -7.38 21.86 -13.28
CA ARG A 444 -8.04 23.06 -13.80
C ARG A 444 -8.95 23.65 -12.75
N LEU A 445 -9.13 24.97 -12.76
CA LEU A 445 -9.99 25.63 -11.79
C LEU A 445 -11.42 25.06 -11.85
N SER A 446 -11.96 24.77 -10.66
CA SER A 446 -13.32 24.26 -10.52
C SER A 446 -14.36 25.31 -10.92
N PRO A 447 -15.28 25.02 -11.83
CA PRO A 447 -16.35 25.97 -12.16
C PRO A 447 -17.29 26.25 -10.99
N GLU A 448 -17.24 25.44 -9.93
CA GLU A 448 -18.09 25.60 -8.73
C GLU A 448 -17.79 26.92 -7.98
N SER A 449 -16.54 27.40 -8.02
CA SER A 449 -16.12 28.68 -7.44
C SER A 449 -16.28 29.88 -8.38
N MET A 450 -16.57 29.64 -9.68
CA MET A 450 -16.69 30.68 -10.70
C MET A 450 -17.95 31.53 -10.50
N PRO A 451 -17.89 32.88 -10.67
CA PRO A 451 -19.09 33.71 -10.71
C PRO A 451 -20.00 33.41 -11.92
N GLU A 452 -21.32 33.55 -11.75
CA GLU A 452 -22.27 33.19 -12.82
C GLU A 452 -22.09 34.02 -14.10
N HIS A 453 -21.81 35.31 -13.97
CA HIS A 453 -21.60 36.18 -15.14
C HIS A 453 -20.35 35.78 -15.94
N LEU A 454 -19.30 35.30 -15.25
CA LEU A 454 -18.10 34.78 -15.88
C LEU A 454 -18.38 33.45 -16.59
N ALA A 455 -19.10 32.53 -15.92
CA ALA A 455 -19.51 31.26 -16.52
C ALA A 455 -20.35 31.49 -17.79
N ARG A 456 -21.30 32.42 -17.74
CA ARG A 456 -22.14 32.77 -18.90
C ARG A 456 -21.26 33.27 -20.05
N ARG A 457 -20.38 34.25 -19.81
CA ARG A 457 -19.48 34.79 -20.84
C ARG A 457 -18.62 33.71 -21.51
N ILE A 458 -18.07 32.79 -20.71
CA ILE A 458 -17.26 31.69 -21.21
C ILE A 458 -18.11 30.74 -22.06
N PHE A 459 -19.31 30.36 -21.61
CA PHE A 459 -20.16 29.41 -22.32
C PHE A 459 -20.79 30.04 -23.58
N ASP A 460 -21.15 31.34 -23.55
CA ASP A 460 -21.60 32.06 -24.76
C ASP A 460 -20.53 32.03 -25.87
N ARG A 461 -19.24 32.11 -25.49
CA ARG A 461 -18.10 32.04 -26.42
C ARG A 461 -17.82 30.60 -26.91
N ALA A 462 -18.11 29.59 -26.11
CA ALA A 462 -17.63 28.23 -26.30
C ALA A 462 -18.68 27.26 -26.84
N ALA A 463 -19.98 27.52 -26.59
CA ALA A 463 -21.06 26.65 -27.01
C ALA A 463 -21.25 26.67 -28.54
N ALA A 464 -21.50 25.50 -29.10
CA ALA A 464 -21.79 25.35 -30.53
C ALA A 464 -23.25 25.71 -30.90
N SER A 465 -24.12 25.73 -29.90
CA SER A 465 -25.55 26.07 -30.05
C SER A 465 -26.12 26.69 -28.78
N GLU A 466 -27.32 27.31 -28.89
CA GLU A 466 -28.04 27.81 -27.71
C GLU A 466 -28.43 26.69 -26.75
N ASP A 467 -28.83 25.56 -27.25
CA ASP A 467 -29.19 24.39 -26.45
C ASP A 467 -28.01 23.89 -25.64
N GLU A 468 -26.84 23.79 -26.26
CA GLU A 468 -25.60 23.38 -25.56
C GLU A 468 -25.21 24.40 -24.48
N ARG A 469 -25.30 25.70 -24.77
CA ARG A 469 -25.06 26.76 -23.80
C ARG A 469 -26.00 26.62 -22.59
N ASP A 470 -27.28 26.38 -22.84
CA ASP A 470 -28.27 26.26 -21.77
C ASP A 470 -28.07 24.99 -20.93
N GLU A 471 -27.65 23.89 -21.53
CA GLU A 471 -27.23 22.69 -20.82
C GLU A 471 -25.98 22.92 -19.94
N LEU A 472 -24.98 23.60 -20.48
CA LEU A 472 -23.78 23.97 -19.73
C LEU A 472 -24.10 24.88 -18.55
N MET A 473 -24.97 25.88 -18.76
CA MET A 473 -25.41 26.79 -17.68
C MET A 473 -26.25 26.05 -16.63
N LYS A 474 -27.10 25.11 -17.03
CA LYS A 474 -27.86 24.27 -16.11
C LYS A 474 -26.96 23.39 -15.26
N TYR A 475 -25.97 22.73 -15.89
CA TYR A 475 -24.96 21.95 -15.22
C TYR A 475 -24.16 22.80 -14.23
N TYR A 476 -23.63 23.93 -14.64
CA TYR A 476 -22.89 24.86 -13.81
C TYR A 476 -23.68 25.30 -12.58
N ARG A 477 -24.93 25.76 -12.77
CA ARG A 477 -25.79 26.22 -11.67
C ARG A 477 -26.06 25.12 -10.65
N ALA A 478 -26.32 23.90 -11.11
CA ALA A 478 -26.53 22.76 -10.22
C ALA A 478 -25.28 22.48 -9.39
N ARG A 479 -24.10 22.43 -10.02
CA ARG A 479 -22.81 22.19 -9.36
C ARG A 479 -22.46 23.29 -8.37
N ARG A 480 -22.60 24.56 -8.77
CA ARG A 480 -22.34 25.70 -7.88
C ARG A 480 -23.27 25.70 -6.68
N LYS A 481 -24.56 25.45 -6.89
CA LYS A 481 -25.53 25.36 -5.79
C LYS A 481 -25.14 24.27 -4.79
N ALA A 482 -24.83 23.07 -5.27
CA ALA A 482 -24.41 21.97 -4.41
C ALA A 482 -23.10 22.29 -3.65
N PHE A 483 -22.14 22.90 -4.32
CA PHE A 483 -20.89 23.32 -3.70
C PHE A 483 -21.12 24.38 -2.61
N MET A 484 -21.85 25.44 -2.90
CA MET A 484 -22.14 26.49 -1.92
C MET A 484 -22.94 25.97 -0.73
N SER A 485 -23.86 25.01 -0.96
CA SER A 485 -24.59 24.34 0.12
C SER A 485 -23.65 23.48 0.97
N SER A 486 -22.72 22.74 0.37
CA SER A 486 -21.79 21.88 1.11
C SER A 486 -20.84 22.67 2.02
N LEU A 487 -20.53 23.94 1.66
CA LEU A 487 -19.72 24.82 2.52
C LEU A 487 -20.42 25.21 3.83
N SER A 488 -21.70 24.92 4.04
CA SER A 488 -22.33 25.05 5.36
C SER A 488 -22.05 23.86 6.29
N GLU A 489 -21.66 22.72 5.74
CA GLU A 489 -21.55 21.45 6.46
C GLU A 489 -20.10 20.96 6.61
N VAL A 490 -19.23 21.27 5.64
CA VAL A 490 -17.88 20.72 5.58
C VAL A 490 -16.84 21.77 5.19
N SER A 491 -15.58 21.55 5.59
CA SER A 491 -14.45 22.31 5.08
C SER A 491 -14.02 21.78 3.72
N VAL A 492 -13.71 22.68 2.79
CA VAL A 492 -13.24 22.33 1.44
C VAL A 492 -11.87 22.97 1.20
N ILE A 493 -10.92 22.16 0.78
CA ILE A 493 -9.58 22.59 0.40
C ILE A 493 -9.37 22.21 -1.07
N GLU A 494 -9.25 23.21 -1.93
CA GLU A 494 -8.92 23.01 -3.36
C GLU A 494 -7.44 23.28 -3.58
N VAL A 495 -6.77 22.34 -4.25
CA VAL A 495 -5.34 22.40 -4.58
C VAL A 495 -5.20 22.42 -6.09
N TYR A 496 -4.48 23.41 -6.60
CA TYR A 496 -4.23 23.63 -8.01
C TYR A 496 -2.74 23.67 -8.31
N PRO A 497 -2.31 23.36 -9.55
CA PRO A 497 -0.95 23.64 -9.97
C PRO A 497 -0.69 25.15 -9.96
N GLU A 498 0.57 25.53 -9.81
CA GLU A 498 1.00 26.88 -10.07
C GLU A 498 1.01 27.13 -11.59
N TYR A 499 0.17 28.05 -12.05
CA TYR A 499 0.09 28.38 -13.47
C TYR A 499 1.17 29.42 -13.82
N SER A 500 1.97 29.15 -14.86
CA SER A 500 3.00 30.12 -15.28
C SER A 500 2.35 31.38 -15.88
N ALA A 501 2.98 32.55 -15.64
CA ALA A 501 2.53 33.80 -16.25
C ALA A 501 2.48 33.70 -17.79
N ALA A 502 3.43 32.97 -18.39
CA ALA A 502 3.47 32.76 -19.83
C ALA A 502 2.28 31.91 -20.34
N ASP A 503 1.81 30.93 -19.58
CA ASP A 503 0.63 30.14 -19.94
C ASP A 503 -0.67 30.92 -19.77
N ILE A 504 -0.75 31.75 -18.73
CA ILE A 504 -1.90 32.64 -18.51
C ILE A 504 -1.99 33.64 -19.67
N GLU A 505 -0.92 34.38 -19.97
CA GLU A 505 -0.90 35.40 -21.04
C GLU A 505 -1.14 34.82 -22.43
N ALA A 506 -0.70 33.58 -22.67
CA ALA A 506 -0.94 32.89 -23.91
C ALA A 506 -2.32 32.19 -24.01
N GLY A 507 -3.19 32.32 -22.99
CA GLY A 507 -4.51 31.69 -22.95
C GLY A 507 -4.47 30.15 -22.99
N ARG A 508 -3.40 29.54 -22.43
CA ARG A 508 -3.24 28.08 -22.42
C ARG A 508 -3.86 27.39 -21.21
N VAL A 509 -4.38 28.16 -20.24
CA VAL A 509 -5.00 27.59 -19.05
C VAL A 509 -6.39 27.07 -19.39
N GLY A 510 -6.60 25.77 -19.18
CA GLY A 510 -7.90 25.11 -19.44
C GLY A 510 -8.90 25.35 -18.32
N ILE A 511 -10.18 25.20 -18.66
CA ILE A 511 -11.30 25.23 -17.73
C ILE A 511 -11.74 23.79 -17.49
N HIS A 512 -12.05 23.44 -16.24
CA HIS A 512 -12.65 22.14 -15.97
C HIS A 512 -14.04 22.05 -16.61
N THR A 513 -14.21 21.13 -17.53
CA THR A 513 -15.44 20.93 -18.30
C THR A 513 -16.07 19.58 -18.00
N PRO A 514 -17.39 19.47 -18.10
CA PRO A 514 -18.04 18.16 -18.00
C PRO A 514 -17.63 17.28 -19.19
N TRP A 515 -17.57 15.97 -18.98
CA TRP A 515 -17.29 14.99 -20.05
C TRP A 515 -18.28 15.04 -21.22
N THR A 516 -19.44 15.69 -21.02
CA THR A 516 -20.45 15.90 -22.08
C THR A 516 -19.93 16.71 -23.26
N LEU A 517 -18.88 17.50 -23.07
CA LEU A 517 -18.22 18.24 -24.16
C LEU A 517 -17.22 17.36 -24.96
N GLY A 518 -17.05 16.09 -24.59
CA GLY A 518 -16.07 15.21 -25.23
C GLY A 518 -14.66 15.76 -25.09
N ASP A 519 -13.90 15.74 -26.20
CA ASP A 519 -12.51 16.19 -26.23
C ASP A 519 -12.35 17.72 -26.40
N ARG A 520 -13.46 18.48 -26.40
CA ARG A 520 -13.38 19.93 -26.52
C ARG A 520 -12.85 20.58 -25.24
N GLU A 521 -11.69 21.16 -25.33
CA GLU A 521 -11.09 21.89 -24.23
C GLU A 521 -11.53 23.36 -24.26
N LEU A 522 -12.15 23.82 -23.18
CA LEU A 522 -12.39 25.24 -22.96
C LEU A 522 -11.17 25.88 -22.28
N ARG A 523 -10.79 27.04 -22.75
CA ARG A 523 -9.66 27.80 -22.21
C ARG A 523 -10.10 29.18 -21.77
N TYR A 524 -9.44 29.67 -20.72
CA TYR A 524 -9.59 31.06 -20.28
C TYR A 524 -8.91 32.02 -21.24
N THR A 525 -9.47 33.24 -21.38
CA THR A 525 -8.65 34.38 -21.69
C THR A 525 -7.85 34.80 -20.43
N PRO A 526 -6.74 35.56 -20.57
CA PRO A 526 -5.99 36.06 -19.41
C PRO A 526 -6.87 36.82 -18.41
N GLU A 527 -7.80 37.61 -18.88
CA GLU A 527 -8.74 38.40 -18.07
C GLU A 527 -9.72 37.50 -17.31
N GLU A 528 -10.30 36.51 -17.99
CA GLU A 528 -11.23 35.54 -17.40
C GLU A 528 -10.54 34.73 -16.29
N PHE A 529 -9.29 34.31 -16.52
CA PHE A 529 -8.52 33.58 -15.50
C PHE A 529 -8.29 34.45 -14.26
N ARG A 530 -7.81 35.69 -14.44
CA ARG A 530 -7.57 36.62 -13.32
C ARG A 530 -8.86 36.95 -12.56
N GLU A 531 -9.98 37.06 -13.28
CA GLU A 531 -11.31 37.29 -12.68
C GLU A 531 -11.75 36.11 -11.84
N HIS A 532 -11.57 34.89 -12.35
CA HIS A 532 -11.90 33.68 -11.60
C HIS A 532 -11.02 33.53 -10.34
N MET A 533 -9.70 33.72 -10.47
CA MET A 533 -8.78 33.68 -9.33
C MET A 533 -9.10 34.72 -8.25
N ARG A 534 -9.54 35.93 -8.65
CA ARG A 534 -10.03 36.92 -7.68
C ARG A 534 -11.28 36.45 -6.97
N ALA A 535 -12.22 35.83 -7.68
CA ALA A 535 -13.44 35.28 -7.09
C ALA A 535 -13.13 34.14 -6.09
N VAL A 536 -12.19 33.27 -6.42
CA VAL A 536 -11.69 32.22 -5.51
C VAL A 536 -11.07 32.84 -4.25
N GLY A 537 -10.25 33.89 -4.40
CA GLY A 537 -9.64 34.60 -3.29
C GLY A 537 -10.67 35.29 -2.37
N LEU A 538 -11.69 35.91 -2.95
CA LEU A 538 -12.80 36.49 -2.19
C LEU A 538 -13.60 35.42 -1.44
N LEU A 539 -13.90 34.29 -2.07
CA LEU A 539 -14.59 33.20 -1.43
C LEU A 539 -13.80 32.65 -0.23
N ALA A 540 -12.46 32.55 -0.35
CA ALA A 540 -11.59 32.11 0.73
C ALA A 540 -11.52 33.11 1.88
N GLN A 541 -11.71 34.40 1.63
CA GLN A 541 -11.81 35.43 2.67
C GLN A 541 -13.18 35.43 3.37
N GLU A 542 -14.26 35.20 2.62
CA GLU A 542 -15.63 35.20 3.14
C GLU A 542 -15.98 33.93 3.91
N ARG A 543 -15.35 32.80 3.60
CA ARG A 543 -15.65 31.47 4.13
C ARG A 543 -14.42 30.86 4.82
N SER A 544 -14.42 30.85 6.15
CA SER A 544 -13.31 30.28 6.96
C SER A 544 -13.07 28.78 6.72
N ASN A 545 -14.08 28.06 6.23
CA ASN A 545 -14.01 26.63 5.90
C ASN A 545 -13.74 26.35 4.40
N TYR A 546 -13.36 27.37 3.64
CA TYR A 546 -12.88 27.21 2.27
C TYR A 546 -11.44 27.69 2.14
N ARG A 547 -10.59 26.87 1.57
CA ARG A 547 -9.19 27.20 1.27
C ARG A 547 -8.88 26.86 -0.18
N CYS A 548 -8.12 27.74 -0.83
CA CYS A 548 -7.50 27.49 -2.13
C CYS A 548 -5.98 27.53 -1.95
N VAL A 549 -5.29 26.52 -2.45
CA VAL A 549 -3.84 26.36 -2.38
C VAL A 549 -3.31 26.17 -3.79
N THR A 550 -2.29 26.94 -4.18
CA THR A 550 -1.50 26.66 -5.39
C THR A 550 -0.21 25.96 -4.99
N ASN A 551 0.21 24.96 -5.75
CA ASN A 551 1.38 24.15 -5.44
C ASN A 551 2.26 23.97 -6.69
N ALA A 552 3.52 24.41 -6.60
CA ALA A 552 4.50 24.30 -7.68
C ALA A 552 4.87 22.84 -7.97
N ASP A 553 4.83 21.97 -6.94
CA ASP A 553 5.12 20.54 -7.03
C ASP A 553 3.83 19.72 -7.21
N PHE A 554 2.82 20.26 -7.90
CA PHE A 554 1.55 19.57 -8.13
C PHE A 554 1.79 18.21 -8.83
N PRO A 555 1.41 17.07 -8.18
CA PRO A 555 1.94 15.77 -8.55
C PRO A 555 1.22 15.09 -9.72
N PHE A 556 0.07 15.62 -10.16
CA PHE A 556 -0.80 15.00 -11.15
C PHE A 556 -0.92 15.86 -12.41
N ARG A 557 -1.02 15.20 -13.57
CA ARG A 557 -1.20 15.92 -14.86
C ARG A 557 -2.60 15.72 -15.45
N ASN A 558 -3.09 14.49 -15.41
CA ASN A 558 -4.27 14.06 -16.17
C ASN A 558 -5.39 13.54 -15.27
N ILE A 559 -5.28 13.71 -13.95
CA ILE A 559 -6.32 13.29 -13.02
C ILE A 559 -6.71 14.42 -12.07
N ASP A 560 -7.99 14.48 -11.77
CA ASP A 560 -8.52 15.22 -10.63
C ASP A 560 -8.87 14.23 -9.52
N ILE A 561 -8.68 14.65 -8.27
CA ILE A 561 -8.97 13.81 -7.11
C ILE A 561 -9.87 14.57 -6.15
N VAL A 562 -10.95 13.94 -5.74
CA VAL A 562 -11.84 14.43 -4.69
C VAL A 562 -11.82 13.42 -3.56
N SER A 563 -11.24 13.78 -2.43
CA SER A 563 -11.15 12.92 -1.25
C SER A 563 -11.92 13.53 -0.10
N LYS A 564 -12.81 12.76 0.49
CA LYS A 564 -13.55 13.11 1.71
C LYS A 564 -12.96 12.34 2.88
N GLU A 565 -12.51 13.04 3.91
CA GLU A 565 -12.01 12.41 5.12
C GLU A 565 -13.09 11.52 5.76
N GLY A 566 -12.76 10.26 6.04
CA GLY A 566 -13.71 9.26 6.55
C GLY A 566 -14.71 8.72 5.51
N GLY A 567 -14.67 9.23 4.28
CA GLY A 567 -15.59 8.86 3.21
C GLY A 567 -14.91 8.16 2.03
N ALA A 568 -15.34 8.50 0.81
CA ALA A 568 -14.82 7.94 -0.42
C ALA A 568 -13.80 8.89 -1.08
N THR A 569 -12.89 8.31 -1.85
CA THR A 569 -11.98 9.03 -2.74
C THR A 569 -12.36 8.75 -4.18
N TYR A 570 -12.52 9.83 -4.94
CA TYR A 570 -12.79 9.78 -6.38
C TYR A 570 -11.53 10.21 -7.12
N VAL A 571 -11.11 9.42 -8.10
CA VAL A 571 -10.02 9.74 -9.01
C VAL A 571 -10.61 9.81 -10.41
N ILE A 572 -10.57 10.97 -11.01
CA ILE A 572 -11.25 11.30 -12.27
C ILE A 572 -10.17 11.57 -13.31
N LYS A 573 -10.15 10.80 -14.39
CA LYS A 573 -9.23 10.99 -15.49
C LYS A 573 -9.79 12.03 -16.46
N ASN A 574 -9.00 13.04 -16.79
CA ASN A 574 -9.38 14.20 -17.60
C ASN A 574 -9.10 14.05 -19.09
N GLU A 575 -8.36 13.03 -19.48
CA GLU A 575 -8.00 12.69 -20.85
C GLU A 575 -8.48 11.29 -21.20
N ALA A 576 -8.62 11.01 -22.47
CA ALA A 576 -9.06 9.71 -22.97
C ALA A 576 -8.18 8.56 -22.43
N PRO A 577 -8.76 7.44 -22.00
CA PRO A 577 -10.20 7.21 -21.84
C PRO A 577 -10.78 7.97 -20.65
N LEU A 578 -11.91 8.67 -20.85
CA LEU A 578 -12.62 9.37 -19.79
C LEU A 578 -13.25 8.34 -18.83
N VAL A 579 -12.70 8.21 -17.65
CA VAL A 579 -13.09 7.25 -16.63
C VAL A 579 -12.90 7.86 -15.24
N ALA A 580 -13.78 7.52 -14.31
CA ALA A 580 -13.57 7.83 -12.90
C ALA A 580 -13.65 6.57 -12.04
N PHE A 581 -12.91 6.59 -10.95
CA PHE A 581 -12.87 5.54 -9.95
C PHE A 581 -13.32 6.09 -8.61
N SER A 582 -14.27 5.42 -7.97
CA SER A 582 -14.59 5.64 -6.56
C SER A 582 -13.98 4.49 -5.74
N PHE A 583 -13.03 4.81 -4.89
CA PHE A 583 -12.46 3.85 -3.96
C PHE A 583 -13.37 3.72 -2.75
N LEU A 584 -13.86 2.51 -2.49
CA LEU A 584 -14.83 2.24 -1.43
C LEU A 584 -14.23 1.58 -0.18
N HIS A 585 -12.96 1.16 -0.26
CA HIS A 585 -12.25 0.57 0.88
C HIS A 585 -11.72 1.68 1.80
N SER A 586 -12.18 1.71 3.05
CA SER A 586 -11.89 2.80 4.00
C SER A 586 -10.38 3.00 4.24
N TYR A 587 -9.61 1.91 4.34
CA TYR A 587 -8.15 2.03 4.51
C TYR A 587 -7.46 2.62 3.28
N MET A 588 -7.87 2.24 2.05
CA MET A 588 -7.33 2.87 0.84
C MET A 588 -7.63 4.37 0.81
N ASN A 589 -8.86 4.74 1.11
CA ASN A 589 -9.28 6.14 1.17
C ASN A 589 -8.45 6.92 2.20
N TYR A 590 -8.28 6.37 3.39
CA TYR A 590 -7.46 6.99 4.42
C TYR A 590 -6.01 7.21 3.99
N VAL A 591 -5.37 6.20 3.38
CA VAL A 591 -3.97 6.33 2.93
C VAL A 591 -3.84 7.32 1.77
N ILE A 592 -4.81 7.34 0.83
CA ILE A 592 -4.84 8.32 -0.26
C ILE A 592 -5.03 9.74 0.33
N ASP A 593 -5.99 9.95 1.22
CA ASP A 593 -6.22 11.24 1.86
C ASP A 593 -4.95 11.76 2.58
N ARG A 594 -4.30 10.90 3.35
CA ARG A 594 -3.03 11.23 4.03
C ARG A 594 -1.90 11.55 3.05
N TYR A 595 -1.83 10.87 1.93
CA TYR A 595 -0.87 11.19 0.88
C TYR A 595 -1.13 12.59 0.29
N LEU A 596 -2.38 12.90 -0.02
CA LEU A 596 -2.79 14.18 -0.58
C LEU A 596 -2.52 15.35 0.38
N ARG A 597 -2.80 15.18 1.67
CA ARG A 597 -2.59 16.22 2.69
C ARG A 597 -1.14 16.67 2.85
N ARG A 598 -0.16 15.89 2.36
CA ARG A 598 1.26 16.31 2.36
C ARG A 598 1.55 17.50 1.43
N TYR A 599 0.67 17.75 0.48
CA TYR A 599 0.77 18.86 -0.47
C TYR A 599 -0.01 20.09 -0.03
N LEU A 600 -0.57 20.10 1.18
CA LEU A 600 -1.32 21.23 1.74
C LEU A 600 -0.45 22.19 2.58
N SER A 601 0.78 21.80 2.82
CA SER A 601 1.77 22.57 3.62
C SER A 601 2.54 23.54 2.77
#